data_4764d004960c044ade4f0054c8554b22
#
_entry.id   4764d004960c044ade4f0054c8554b22
#
_cell.length_a   1.000
_cell.length_b   1.000
_cell.length_c   1.000
_cell.angle_alpha   90.00
_cell.angle_beta   90.00
_cell.angle_gamma   90.00
#
_symmetry.space_group_name_H-M   'P 1'
#
loop_
_entity.id
_entity.type
_entity.pdbx_description
1 polymer ?
#
loop_
_entity_poly.entity_id
_entity_poly.type
_entity_poly.pdbx_seq_one_letter_code
_entity_poly.pdbx_strand_id
1 'polypeptide(L)'
;MVKDHLKIRVPATSANLGAGFDVFGIALETPYDIIEIEKSDSTKIVMLGRDSQFVPADPQRNIAGIVASIMKVTVKITIYRNIPLSSGLGSSAAPAAGVAFGINEMFELGLSQNELVRIAAQGEKAVSGAAHADNVAPAIYGGFVIVHKDKIISLRPENIGIVAVHPEIIVSTRQARAILPKKLSLEDISFNTGNAASMVVGMMKSDIRLIGESMANHVIEEVRSNLIKGYREVKQSAIQAGAAGVTISGSGPTLIAVCRMDQRENIAEAMIRAFSEKQVKSEAFITTIGKGIYIIK
;
A
#
# COMPACT_ATOMS: atom_id res chain seq x y z
N MET A 1 -29.30 3.79 14.37
CA MET A 1 -30.04 3.55 13.10
C MET A 1 -29.12 2.78 12.18
N VAL A 2 -29.50 1.56 11.84
CA VAL A 2 -28.75 0.73 10.89
C VAL A 2 -28.72 1.47 9.55
N LYS A 3 -27.52 1.73 9.03
CA LYS A 3 -27.35 2.45 7.76
C LYS A 3 -27.62 1.49 6.61
N ASP A 4 -28.49 1.86 5.67
CA ASP A 4 -28.79 1.02 4.50
C ASP A 4 -27.79 1.23 3.35
N HIS A 5 -26.99 2.29 3.42
CA HIS A 5 -25.95 2.66 2.47
C HIS A 5 -24.78 3.35 3.19
N LEU A 6 -23.56 2.97 2.82
CA LEU A 6 -22.32 3.58 3.29
C LEU A 6 -21.40 3.88 2.11
N LYS A 7 -20.74 5.02 2.17
CA LYS A 7 -19.68 5.41 1.25
C LYS A 7 -18.38 5.61 2.02
N ILE A 8 -17.32 4.98 1.56
CA ILE A 8 -16.08 4.80 2.32
C ILE A 8 -14.90 5.19 1.43
N ARG A 9 -14.00 6.02 1.95
CA ARG A 9 -12.71 6.32 1.35
C ARG A 9 -11.66 5.37 1.90
N VAL A 10 -10.95 4.70 1.00
CA VAL A 10 -9.93 3.72 1.35
C VAL A 10 -8.60 4.13 0.71
N PRO A 11 -7.57 4.44 1.50
CA PRO A 11 -6.31 4.93 0.96
C PRO A 11 -5.51 3.85 0.24
N ALA A 12 -4.66 4.26 -0.70
CA ALA A 12 -3.53 3.45 -1.15
C ALA A 12 -2.54 3.25 0.01
N THR A 13 -1.71 2.23 -0.10
CA THR A 13 -0.69 1.91 0.90
C THR A 13 0.64 1.58 0.23
N SER A 14 1.73 1.81 0.95
CA SER A 14 3.05 1.36 0.56
C SER A 14 3.63 0.48 1.66
N ALA A 15 3.97 -0.74 1.32
CA ALA A 15 4.55 -1.71 2.25
C ALA A 15 6.07 -1.78 2.13
N ASN A 16 6.70 -2.41 3.10
CA ASN A 16 8.13 -2.68 3.22
C ASN A 16 9.00 -1.46 3.57
N LEU A 17 8.89 -0.36 2.85
CA LEU A 17 9.68 0.87 3.02
C LEU A 17 11.20 0.59 3.14
N GLY A 18 11.71 -0.32 2.33
CA GLY A 18 13.10 -0.79 2.38
C GLY A 18 13.34 -1.79 3.51
N ALA A 19 13.69 -1.32 4.70
CA ALA A 19 14.14 -2.16 5.81
C ALA A 19 13.02 -2.98 6.50
N GLY A 20 11.74 -2.64 6.28
CA GLY A 20 10.61 -3.27 6.97
C GLY A 20 9.90 -4.35 6.17
N PHE A 21 10.61 -5.22 5.47
CA PHE A 21 10.04 -6.27 4.64
C PHE A 21 9.03 -7.14 5.39
N ASP A 22 7.78 -7.21 4.86
CA ASP A 22 6.63 -7.90 5.43
C ASP A 22 6.24 -7.41 6.87
N VAL A 23 6.75 -6.23 7.30
CA VAL A 23 6.55 -5.68 8.66
C VAL A 23 6.02 -4.25 8.63
N PHE A 24 6.56 -3.38 7.75
CA PHE A 24 6.21 -1.98 7.73
C PHE A 24 5.23 -1.64 6.60
N GLY A 25 4.31 -0.72 6.89
CA GLY A 25 3.46 -0.13 5.90
C GLY A 25 3.05 1.30 6.24
N ILE A 26 2.75 2.09 5.22
CA ILE A 26 2.17 3.43 5.36
C ILE A 26 0.89 3.54 4.56
N ALA A 27 -0.07 4.31 5.08
CA ALA A 27 -1.17 4.81 4.30
C ALA A 27 -0.74 6.05 3.53
N LEU A 28 -1.22 6.21 2.31
CA LEU A 28 -1.01 7.40 1.49
C LEU A 28 -2.28 8.25 1.48
N GLU A 29 -2.13 9.60 1.55
CA GLU A 29 -3.32 10.44 1.44
C GLU A 29 -3.96 10.34 0.05
N THR A 30 -3.17 10.20 -1.01
CA THR A 30 -3.60 9.93 -2.38
C THR A 30 -2.63 8.93 -3.05
N PRO A 31 -3.10 8.10 -4.02
CA PRO A 31 -4.49 7.89 -4.45
C PRO A 31 -5.33 7.13 -3.43
N TYR A 32 -6.63 7.03 -3.67
CA TYR A 32 -7.56 6.26 -2.84
C TYR A 32 -8.71 5.70 -3.69
N ASP A 33 -9.25 4.57 -3.28
CA ASP A 33 -10.49 4.03 -3.83
C ASP A 33 -11.70 4.51 -3.00
N ILE A 34 -12.88 4.54 -3.64
CA ILE A 34 -14.16 4.75 -2.96
C ILE A 34 -14.94 3.45 -3.04
N ILE A 35 -15.49 3.03 -1.91
CA ILE A 35 -16.32 1.82 -1.81
C ILE A 35 -17.68 2.21 -1.27
N GLU A 36 -18.73 1.85 -2.01
CA GLU A 36 -20.10 1.96 -1.57
C GLU A 36 -20.63 0.57 -1.23
N ILE A 37 -21.28 0.45 -0.08
CA ILE A 37 -21.89 -0.78 0.39
C ILE A 37 -23.37 -0.51 0.65
N GLU A 38 -24.22 -1.34 0.08
CA GLU A 38 -25.68 -1.31 0.20
C GLU A 38 -26.18 -2.69 0.68
N LYS A 39 -27.21 -2.72 1.52
CA LYS A 39 -27.88 -3.97 1.87
C LYS A 39 -28.47 -4.63 0.64
N SER A 40 -28.35 -5.95 0.55
CA SER A 40 -28.85 -6.73 -0.60
C SER A 40 -29.11 -8.19 -0.19
N ASP A 41 -30.10 -8.82 -0.82
CA ASP A 41 -30.41 -10.25 -0.60
C ASP A 41 -29.36 -11.19 -1.20
N SER A 42 -28.49 -10.68 -2.05
CA SER A 42 -27.37 -11.43 -2.64
C SER A 42 -26.15 -10.55 -2.81
N THR A 43 -24.97 -11.15 -2.69
CA THR A 43 -23.73 -10.39 -2.92
C THR A 43 -23.56 -10.05 -4.39
N LYS A 44 -23.42 -8.76 -4.69
CA LYS A 44 -23.18 -8.23 -6.04
C LYS A 44 -21.98 -7.30 -6.01
N ILE A 45 -21.14 -7.39 -7.03
CA ILE A 45 -19.95 -6.53 -7.19
C ILE A 45 -20.11 -5.69 -8.45
N VAL A 46 -19.91 -4.40 -8.31
CA VAL A 46 -19.83 -3.44 -9.43
C VAL A 46 -18.46 -2.79 -9.40
N MET A 47 -17.72 -2.93 -10.49
CA MET A 47 -16.38 -2.38 -10.65
C MET A 47 -16.44 -1.16 -11.57
N LEU A 48 -15.98 -0.02 -11.11
CA LEU A 48 -15.95 1.25 -11.84
C LEU A 48 -14.57 1.91 -11.73
N GLY A 49 -14.29 2.85 -12.64
CA GLY A 49 -13.05 3.62 -12.62
C GLY A 49 -11.87 2.88 -13.25
N ARG A 50 -10.68 3.23 -12.79
CA ARG A 50 -9.40 2.79 -13.36
C ARG A 50 -9.25 1.27 -13.31
N ASP A 51 -8.81 0.67 -14.42
CA ASP A 51 -8.50 -0.77 -14.55
C ASP A 51 -9.66 -1.71 -14.16
N SER A 52 -10.89 -1.19 -14.00
CA SER A 52 -12.06 -1.96 -13.55
C SER A 52 -12.37 -3.15 -14.46
N GLN A 53 -12.10 -3.04 -15.75
CA GLN A 53 -12.33 -4.11 -16.75
C GLN A 53 -11.42 -5.33 -16.54
N PHE A 54 -10.32 -5.20 -15.83
CA PHE A 54 -9.39 -6.30 -15.55
C PHE A 54 -9.65 -7.03 -14.22
N VAL A 55 -10.62 -6.54 -13.43
CA VAL A 55 -10.98 -7.13 -12.13
C VAL A 55 -12.32 -7.86 -12.25
N PRO A 56 -12.40 -9.15 -11.90
CA PRO A 56 -13.65 -9.89 -12.03
C PRO A 56 -14.75 -9.32 -11.12
N ALA A 57 -15.96 -9.20 -11.64
CA ALA A 57 -17.15 -8.82 -10.86
C ALA A 57 -17.85 -10.03 -10.19
N ASP A 58 -17.40 -11.25 -10.46
CA ASP A 58 -17.90 -12.46 -9.79
C ASP A 58 -17.50 -12.43 -8.31
N PRO A 59 -18.45 -12.44 -7.36
CA PRO A 59 -18.17 -12.38 -5.92
C PRO A 59 -17.25 -13.50 -5.41
N GLN A 60 -17.24 -14.67 -6.04
CA GLN A 60 -16.38 -15.79 -5.64
C GLN A 60 -14.92 -15.61 -6.10
N ARG A 61 -14.67 -14.73 -7.05
CA ARG A 61 -13.35 -14.44 -7.62
C ARG A 61 -12.85 -13.04 -7.31
N ASN A 62 -13.71 -12.21 -6.71
CA ASN A 62 -13.39 -10.84 -6.33
C ASN A 62 -13.11 -10.77 -4.83
N ILE A 63 -12.04 -10.09 -4.44
CA ILE A 63 -11.63 -9.99 -3.02
C ILE A 63 -12.71 -9.38 -2.13
N ALA A 64 -13.47 -8.41 -2.66
CA ALA A 64 -14.58 -7.78 -1.95
C ALA A 64 -15.69 -8.78 -1.63
N GLY A 65 -16.06 -9.63 -2.60
CA GLY A 65 -17.06 -10.68 -2.41
C GLY A 65 -16.58 -11.79 -1.46
N ILE A 66 -15.30 -12.14 -1.53
CA ILE A 66 -14.69 -13.10 -0.61
C ILE A 66 -14.71 -12.58 0.82
N VAL A 67 -14.36 -11.31 1.06
CA VAL A 67 -14.42 -10.69 2.40
C VAL A 67 -15.87 -10.67 2.92
N ALA A 68 -16.86 -10.31 2.09
CA ALA A 68 -18.28 -10.38 2.48
C ALA A 68 -18.70 -11.81 2.87
N SER A 69 -18.23 -12.81 2.11
CA SER A 69 -18.46 -14.24 2.42
C SER A 69 -17.82 -14.67 3.75
N ILE A 70 -16.58 -14.24 4.03
CA ILE A 70 -15.90 -14.51 5.31
C ILE A 70 -16.70 -13.91 6.47
N MET A 71 -17.25 -12.70 6.29
CA MET A 71 -18.08 -12.04 7.29
C MET A 71 -19.54 -12.56 7.33
N LYS A 72 -19.90 -13.50 6.44
CA LYS A 72 -21.22 -14.16 6.37
C LYS A 72 -22.38 -13.20 6.17
N VAL A 73 -22.17 -12.16 5.33
CA VAL A 73 -23.22 -11.20 4.96
C VAL A 73 -23.36 -11.10 3.44
N THR A 74 -24.56 -10.71 3.00
CA THR A 74 -24.88 -10.41 1.61
C THR A 74 -25.07 -8.90 1.44
N VAL A 75 -24.31 -8.32 0.50
CA VAL A 75 -24.29 -6.88 0.24
C VAL A 75 -24.04 -6.60 -1.23
N LYS A 76 -24.56 -5.46 -1.72
CA LYS A 76 -24.10 -4.91 -2.98
C LYS A 76 -22.89 -4.00 -2.70
N ILE A 77 -21.80 -4.21 -3.42
CA ILE A 77 -20.55 -3.48 -3.27
C ILE A 77 -20.22 -2.82 -4.60
N THR A 78 -20.10 -1.50 -4.59
CA THR A 78 -19.62 -0.74 -5.74
C THR A 78 -18.24 -0.17 -5.42
N ILE A 79 -17.24 -0.46 -6.26
CA ILE A 79 -15.86 -0.03 -6.06
C ILE A 79 -15.47 0.94 -7.18
N TYR A 80 -15.21 2.20 -6.82
CA TYR A 80 -14.65 3.22 -7.71
C TYR A 80 -13.13 3.21 -7.53
N ARG A 81 -12.44 2.61 -8.49
CA ARG A 81 -11.00 2.43 -8.44
C ARG A 81 -10.25 3.66 -8.93
N ASN A 82 -9.27 4.11 -8.16
CA ASN A 82 -8.27 5.10 -8.56
C ASN A 82 -6.84 4.60 -8.30
N ILE A 83 -6.68 3.58 -7.45
CA ILE A 83 -5.38 2.95 -7.18
C ILE A 83 -5.04 2.05 -8.38
N PRO A 84 -3.89 2.27 -9.07
CA PRO A 84 -3.50 1.46 -10.22
C PRO A 84 -3.36 -0.02 -9.87
N LEU A 85 -3.82 -0.89 -10.76
CA LEU A 85 -3.70 -2.33 -10.56
C LEU A 85 -2.23 -2.77 -10.65
N SER A 86 -1.82 -3.73 -9.82
CA SER A 86 -0.46 -4.28 -9.79
C SER A 86 0.66 -3.24 -9.64
N SER A 87 0.35 -2.10 -9.02
CA SER A 87 1.26 -0.97 -8.85
C SER A 87 2.24 -1.10 -7.67
N GLY A 88 1.98 -1.98 -6.72
CA GLY A 88 2.67 -1.98 -5.42
C GLY A 88 2.12 -0.94 -4.43
N LEU A 89 0.95 -0.35 -4.73
CA LEU A 89 0.27 0.64 -3.89
C LEU A 89 -0.95 0.07 -3.13
N GLY A 90 -0.96 -1.21 -2.83
CA GLY A 90 -2.02 -1.85 -2.05
C GLY A 90 -3.36 -1.96 -2.78
N SER A 91 -3.36 -2.09 -4.13
CA SER A 91 -4.56 -2.09 -4.95
C SER A 91 -5.54 -3.26 -4.68
N SER A 92 -5.10 -4.33 -4.06
CA SER A 92 -5.94 -5.45 -3.57
C SER A 92 -6.29 -5.29 -2.09
N ALA A 93 -5.39 -4.72 -1.29
CA ALA A 93 -5.62 -4.48 0.13
C ALA A 93 -6.73 -3.44 0.39
N ALA A 94 -6.82 -2.41 -0.46
CA ALA A 94 -7.84 -1.37 -0.33
C ALA A 94 -9.27 -1.92 -0.38
N PRO A 95 -9.71 -2.69 -1.41
CA PRO A 95 -11.05 -3.25 -1.41
C PRO A 95 -11.27 -4.26 -0.27
N ALA A 96 -10.27 -5.06 0.12
CA ALA A 96 -10.40 -5.98 1.24
C ALA A 96 -10.65 -5.23 2.57
N ALA A 97 -9.84 -4.21 2.85
CA ALA A 97 -9.96 -3.36 4.03
C ALA A 97 -11.30 -2.60 4.04
N GLY A 98 -11.66 -2.01 2.89
CA GLY A 98 -12.87 -1.21 2.75
C GLY A 98 -14.15 -1.99 2.98
N VAL A 99 -14.22 -3.19 2.44
CA VAL A 99 -15.40 -4.06 2.63
C VAL A 99 -15.47 -4.57 4.06
N ALA A 100 -14.37 -5.02 4.66
CA ALA A 100 -14.35 -5.46 6.05
C ALA A 100 -14.81 -4.33 7.00
N PHE A 101 -14.27 -3.13 6.83
CA PHE A 101 -14.65 -1.96 7.61
C PHE A 101 -16.12 -1.58 7.40
N GLY A 102 -16.56 -1.48 6.14
CA GLY A 102 -17.91 -1.04 5.84
C GLY A 102 -18.99 -2.00 6.29
N ILE A 103 -18.76 -3.31 6.21
CA ILE A 103 -19.66 -4.32 6.76
C ILE A 103 -19.72 -4.20 8.30
N ASN A 104 -18.57 -4.03 8.97
CA ASN A 104 -18.52 -3.83 10.41
C ASN A 104 -19.39 -2.62 10.84
N GLU A 105 -19.24 -1.50 10.13
CA GLU A 105 -20.00 -0.26 10.42
C GLU A 105 -21.48 -0.36 10.06
N MET A 106 -21.83 -1.04 8.97
CA MET A 106 -23.20 -1.17 8.49
C MET A 106 -24.04 -2.09 9.39
N PHE A 107 -23.45 -3.18 9.84
CA PHE A 107 -24.12 -4.20 10.65
C PHE A 107 -23.81 -4.09 12.14
N GLU A 108 -23.09 -3.04 12.56
CA GLU A 108 -22.73 -2.78 13.96
C GLU A 108 -22.10 -4.00 14.66
N LEU A 109 -21.17 -4.68 13.96
CA LEU A 109 -20.59 -5.94 14.44
C LEU A 109 -19.63 -5.76 15.61
N GLY A 110 -19.17 -4.54 15.89
CA GLY A 110 -18.29 -4.22 17.01
C GLY A 110 -16.87 -4.81 16.91
N LEU A 111 -16.44 -5.16 15.70
CA LEU A 111 -15.11 -5.72 15.48
C LEU A 111 -14.04 -4.65 15.65
N SER A 112 -12.96 -5.01 16.33
CA SER A 112 -11.77 -4.17 16.49
C SER A 112 -11.00 -4.01 15.17
N GLN A 113 -10.18 -2.97 15.05
CA GLN A 113 -9.32 -2.77 13.89
C GLN A 113 -8.41 -3.98 13.63
N ASN A 114 -7.89 -4.64 14.67
CA ASN A 114 -7.09 -5.85 14.54
C ASN A 114 -7.88 -7.01 13.91
N GLU A 115 -9.13 -7.19 14.28
CA GLU A 115 -10.00 -8.21 13.68
C GLU A 115 -10.30 -7.90 12.24
N LEU A 116 -10.56 -6.64 11.90
CA LEU A 116 -10.76 -6.20 10.52
C LEU A 116 -9.51 -6.45 9.66
N VAL A 117 -8.31 -6.19 10.17
CA VAL A 117 -7.05 -6.52 9.47
C VAL A 117 -6.95 -8.03 9.21
N ARG A 118 -7.27 -8.88 10.19
CA ARG A 118 -7.23 -10.34 10.01
C ARG A 118 -8.22 -10.81 8.94
N ILE A 119 -9.44 -10.31 8.96
CA ILE A 119 -10.49 -10.64 7.98
C ILE A 119 -10.05 -10.22 6.58
N ALA A 120 -9.61 -8.99 6.40
CA ALA A 120 -9.16 -8.48 5.11
C ALA A 120 -7.93 -9.22 4.58
N ALA A 121 -6.95 -9.53 5.45
CA ALA A 121 -5.78 -10.33 5.10
C ALA A 121 -6.11 -11.78 4.71
N GLN A 122 -7.15 -12.38 5.33
CA GLN A 122 -7.68 -13.68 4.90
C GLN A 122 -8.28 -13.62 3.50
N GLY A 123 -9.00 -12.53 3.17
CA GLY A 123 -9.52 -12.27 1.83
C GLY A 123 -8.40 -12.17 0.80
N GLU A 124 -7.32 -11.45 1.10
CA GLU A 124 -6.14 -11.37 0.24
C GLU A 124 -5.49 -12.75 0.00
N LYS A 125 -5.31 -13.53 1.07
CA LYS A 125 -4.73 -14.87 0.98
C LYS A 125 -5.54 -15.79 0.06
N ALA A 126 -6.86 -15.69 0.09
CA ALA A 126 -7.75 -16.51 -0.73
C ALA A 126 -7.59 -16.19 -2.24
N VAL A 127 -7.27 -14.95 -2.61
CA VAL A 127 -7.10 -14.53 -4.01
C VAL A 127 -5.66 -14.66 -4.49
N SER A 128 -4.70 -14.17 -3.71
CA SER A 128 -3.29 -14.03 -4.10
C SER A 128 -2.38 -15.15 -3.58
N GLY A 129 -2.88 -15.97 -2.66
CA GLY A 129 -2.10 -17.03 -1.99
C GLY A 129 -1.24 -16.54 -0.81
N ALA A 130 -1.19 -15.23 -0.56
CA ALA A 130 -0.44 -14.63 0.55
C ALA A 130 -1.27 -13.55 1.26
N ALA A 131 -1.16 -13.49 2.58
CA ALA A 131 -1.77 -12.43 3.38
C ALA A 131 -0.78 -11.26 3.49
N HIS A 132 -1.17 -10.08 3.01
CA HIS A 132 -0.32 -8.89 3.04
C HIS A 132 -0.83 -7.91 4.09
N ALA A 133 -0.68 -8.29 5.37
CA ALA A 133 -1.13 -7.47 6.49
C ALA A 133 -0.43 -6.10 6.56
N ASP A 134 0.80 -6.00 6.05
CA ASP A 134 1.58 -4.78 5.89
C ASP A 134 1.00 -3.76 4.88
N ASN A 135 0.06 -4.20 4.03
CA ASN A 135 -0.76 -3.32 3.18
C ASN A 135 -2.15 -3.09 3.78
N VAL A 136 -2.80 -4.12 4.31
CA VAL A 136 -4.14 -4.02 4.88
C VAL A 136 -4.15 -3.18 6.16
N ALA A 137 -3.17 -3.38 7.04
CA ALA A 137 -3.11 -2.66 8.31
C ALA A 137 -3.00 -1.12 8.12
N PRO A 138 -2.10 -0.58 7.27
CA PRO A 138 -2.08 0.86 7.06
C PRO A 138 -3.36 1.39 6.39
N ALA A 139 -4.04 0.60 5.54
CA ALA A 139 -5.32 1.01 4.99
C ALA A 139 -6.37 1.22 6.09
N ILE A 140 -6.42 0.36 7.10
CA ILE A 140 -7.38 0.43 8.21
C ILE A 140 -6.94 1.45 9.26
N TYR A 141 -5.71 1.35 9.74
CA TYR A 141 -5.20 2.20 10.81
C TYR A 141 -4.81 3.60 10.34
N GLY A 142 -4.29 3.74 9.12
CA GLY A 142 -3.60 4.95 8.63
C GLY A 142 -2.23 5.15 9.29
N GLY A 143 -1.52 6.18 8.87
CA GLY A 143 -0.19 6.49 9.39
C GLY A 143 0.87 5.51 8.92
N PHE A 144 1.91 5.35 9.74
CA PHE A 144 2.90 4.29 9.63
C PHE A 144 2.53 3.15 10.58
N VAL A 145 2.54 1.92 10.09
CA VAL A 145 2.23 0.75 10.91
C VAL A 145 3.38 -0.25 10.93
N ILE A 146 3.50 -0.92 12.07
CA ILE A 146 4.38 -2.06 12.31
C ILE A 146 3.49 -3.26 12.56
N VAL A 147 3.58 -4.27 11.71
CA VAL A 147 2.85 -5.53 11.85
C VAL A 147 3.80 -6.59 12.39
N HIS A 148 3.53 -7.10 13.57
CA HIS A 148 4.31 -8.20 14.14
C HIS A 148 3.38 -9.25 14.77
N LYS A 149 3.26 -10.40 14.12
CA LYS A 149 2.30 -11.45 14.51
C LYS A 149 0.88 -10.87 14.59
N ASP A 150 0.25 -10.97 15.77
CA ASP A 150 -1.09 -10.43 16.03
C ASP A 150 -1.10 -8.97 16.52
N LYS A 151 0.05 -8.35 16.64
CA LYS A 151 0.18 -6.97 17.14
C LYS A 151 0.37 -6.01 15.98
N ILE A 152 -0.41 -4.94 15.99
CA ILE A 152 -0.26 -3.81 15.08
C ILE A 152 -0.01 -2.56 15.90
N ILE A 153 1.11 -1.89 15.62
CA ILE A 153 1.48 -0.61 16.22
C ILE A 153 1.33 0.44 15.14
N SER A 154 0.58 1.49 15.42
CA SER A 154 0.40 2.61 14.49
C SER A 154 1.02 3.88 15.05
N LEU A 155 1.80 4.58 14.22
CA LEU A 155 2.37 5.90 14.50
C LEU A 155 1.76 6.92 13.53
N ARG A 156 1.74 8.19 13.95
CA ARG A 156 1.21 9.31 13.16
C ARG A 156 2.31 10.33 12.91
N PRO A 157 3.30 10.02 12.06
CA PRO A 157 4.30 11.01 11.69
C PRO A 157 3.65 12.14 10.89
N GLU A 158 4.15 13.35 11.09
CA GLU A 158 3.60 14.58 10.49
C GLU A 158 4.61 15.26 9.57
N ASN A 159 4.11 16.06 8.62
CA ASN A 159 4.92 16.89 7.74
C ASN A 159 5.94 16.12 6.89
N ILE A 160 5.63 14.87 6.56
CA ILE A 160 6.45 14.04 5.68
C ILE A 160 5.86 14.05 4.27
N GLY A 161 6.61 14.63 3.33
CA GLY A 161 6.28 14.58 1.90
C GLY A 161 6.58 13.19 1.33
N ILE A 162 5.65 12.70 0.52
CA ILE A 162 5.77 11.43 -0.19
C ILE A 162 5.54 11.67 -1.68
N VAL A 163 6.41 11.11 -2.51
CA VAL A 163 6.22 11.03 -3.95
C VAL A 163 6.24 9.56 -4.35
N ALA A 164 5.15 9.07 -4.93
CA ALA A 164 5.08 7.73 -5.47
C ALA A 164 4.98 7.82 -7.00
N VAL A 165 5.95 7.25 -7.71
CA VAL A 165 5.96 7.25 -9.19
C VAL A 165 5.75 5.83 -9.69
N HIS A 166 4.63 5.65 -10.39
CA HIS A 166 4.21 4.37 -10.96
C HIS A 166 4.58 4.30 -12.45
N PRO A 167 5.56 3.47 -12.84
CA PRO A 167 5.87 3.23 -14.25
C PRO A 167 4.88 2.24 -14.87
N GLU A 168 4.64 2.35 -16.18
CA GLU A 168 3.87 1.38 -16.97
C GLU A 168 4.67 0.07 -17.16
N ILE A 169 5.00 -0.58 -16.06
CA ILE A 169 5.70 -1.86 -15.99
C ILE A 169 4.83 -2.81 -15.17
N ILE A 170 4.67 -4.05 -15.60
CA ILE A 170 3.93 -5.06 -14.85
C ILE A 170 4.90 -5.92 -14.06
N VAL A 171 4.77 -5.87 -12.73
CA VAL A 171 5.50 -6.75 -11.80
C VAL A 171 4.49 -7.50 -10.94
N SER A 172 4.45 -8.83 -11.07
CA SER A 172 3.59 -9.61 -10.21
C SER A 172 4.23 -9.81 -8.82
N THR A 173 3.43 -9.72 -7.75
CA THR A 173 3.88 -9.99 -6.38
C THR A 173 4.53 -11.38 -6.27
N ARG A 174 3.96 -12.37 -6.96
CA ARG A 174 4.51 -13.74 -7.01
C ARG A 174 5.93 -13.77 -7.60
N GLN A 175 6.14 -13.08 -8.72
CA GLN A 175 7.46 -12.97 -9.36
C GLN A 175 8.46 -12.24 -8.45
N ALA A 176 8.07 -11.06 -7.91
CA ALA A 176 8.90 -10.27 -7.01
C ALA A 176 9.29 -11.01 -5.72
N ARG A 177 8.46 -11.98 -5.27
CA ARG A 177 8.78 -12.83 -4.12
C ARG A 177 9.65 -14.03 -4.51
N ALA A 178 9.44 -14.61 -5.69
CA ALA A 178 10.17 -15.80 -6.15
C ALA A 178 11.68 -15.59 -6.36
N ILE A 179 12.07 -14.34 -6.68
CA ILE A 179 13.48 -13.99 -6.93
C ILE A 179 14.26 -13.67 -5.65
N LEU A 180 13.59 -13.60 -4.48
CA LEU A 180 14.25 -13.28 -3.22
C LEU A 180 15.19 -14.43 -2.77
N PRO A 181 16.37 -14.10 -2.19
CA PRO A 181 17.27 -15.09 -1.65
C PRO A 181 16.63 -15.83 -0.46
N LYS A 182 16.91 -17.11 -0.36
CA LYS A 182 16.42 -17.96 0.74
C LYS A 182 17.30 -17.90 2.00
N LYS A 183 18.47 -17.29 1.91
CA LYS A 183 19.44 -17.17 3.00
C LYS A 183 20.00 -15.75 3.00
N LEU A 184 20.27 -15.23 4.19
CA LEU A 184 20.88 -13.94 4.42
C LEU A 184 22.16 -14.12 5.23
N SER A 185 23.15 -13.25 5.03
CA SER A 185 24.33 -13.18 5.88
C SER A 185 24.00 -12.52 7.22
N LEU A 186 24.84 -12.70 8.23
CA LEU A 186 24.70 -11.97 9.50
C LEU A 186 24.89 -10.47 9.32
N GLU A 187 25.70 -10.06 8.34
CA GLU A 187 25.89 -8.65 7.99
C GLU A 187 24.60 -8.05 7.42
N ASP A 188 23.94 -8.73 6.49
CA ASP A 188 22.65 -8.31 5.94
C ASP A 188 21.58 -8.19 7.04
N ILE A 189 21.53 -9.15 7.96
CA ILE A 189 20.58 -9.14 9.07
C ILE A 189 20.88 -7.95 9.99
N SER A 190 22.15 -7.72 10.37
CA SER A 190 22.56 -6.61 11.21
C SER A 190 22.23 -5.26 10.58
N PHE A 191 22.57 -5.08 9.29
CA PHE A 191 22.29 -3.87 8.54
C PHE A 191 20.77 -3.59 8.48
N ASN A 192 19.98 -4.59 8.08
CA ASN A 192 18.53 -4.43 7.97
C ASN A 192 17.85 -4.16 9.32
N THR A 193 18.32 -4.82 10.39
CA THR A 193 17.80 -4.60 11.76
C THR A 193 18.09 -3.18 12.22
N GLY A 194 19.32 -2.67 11.99
CA GLY A 194 19.70 -1.30 12.30
C GLY A 194 18.82 -0.29 11.56
N ASN A 195 18.62 -0.46 10.25
CA ASN A 195 17.76 0.40 9.46
C ASN A 195 16.30 0.32 9.90
N ALA A 196 15.77 -0.86 10.21
CA ALA A 196 14.41 -1.01 10.72
C ALA A 196 14.21 -0.28 12.06
N ALA A 197 15.14 -0.41 12.98
CA ALA A 197 15.09 0.31 14.27
C ALA A 197 15.17 1.84 14.05
N SER A 198 16.08 2.30 13.18
CA SER A 198 16.23 3.73 12.84
C SER A 198 14.99 4.28 12.16
N MET A 199 14.33 3.51 11.27
CA MET A 199 13.06 3.87 10.63
C MET A 199 11.97 4.14 11.66
N VAL A 200 11.82 3.27 12.66
CA VAL A 200 10.82 3.46 13.74
C VAL A 200 11.08 4.75 14.50
N VAL A 201 12.34 5.00 14.87
CA VAL A 201 12.73 6.25 15.56
C VAL A 201 12.49 7.47 14.68
N GLY A 202 12.83 7.39 13.39
CA GLY A 202 12.58 8.43 12.41
C GLY A 202 11.09 8.76 12.29
N MET A 203 10.23 7.73 12.19
CA MET A 203 8.77 7.90 12.13
C MET A 203 8.19 8.49 13.42
N MET A 204 8.69 8.06 14.60
CA MET A 204 8.27 8.63 15.90
C MET A 204 8.63 10.12 16.04
N LYS A 205 9.75 10.54 15.47
CA LYS A 205 10.25 11.94 15.55
C LYS A 205 9.84 12.78 14.35
N SER A 206 9.22 12.19 13.31
CA SER A 206 9.01 12.82 12.00
C SER A 206 10.33 13.34 11.38
N ASP A 207 11.43 12.62 11.63
CA ASP A 207 12.76 12.96 11.11
C ASP A 207 12.92 12.39 9.69
N ILE A 208 12.66 13.25 8.71
CA ILE A 208 12.69 12.91 7.28
C ILE A 208 14.06 12.35 6.86
N ARG A 209 15.16 12.90 7.39
CA ARG A 209 16.51 12.45 7.07
C ARG A 209 16.75 11.03 7.58
N LEU A 210 16.45 10.79 8.85
CA LEU A 210 16.62 9.45 9.44
C LEU A 210 15.72 8.40 8.76
N ILE A 211 14.47 8.78 8.41
CA ILE A 211 13.57 7.92 7.64
C ILE A 211 14.21 7.57 6.29
N GLY A 212 14.69 8.58 5.54
CA GLY A 212 15.26 8.40 4.21
C GLY A 212 16.52 7.50 4.23
N GLU A 213 17.45 7.74 5.14
CA GLU A 213 18.65 6.93 5.35
C GLU A 213 18.31 5.47 5.67
N SER A 214 17.22 5.25 6.43
CA SER A 214 16.75 3.93 6.85
C SER A 214 16.01 3.14 5.75
N MET A 215 15.67 3.76 4.62
CA MET A 215 14.99 3.09 3.50
C MET A 215 15.90 2.13 2.72
N ALA A 216 17.21 2.17 2.97
CA ALA A 216 18.15 1.29 2.28
C ALA A 216 17.94 -0.19 2.66
N ASN A 217 17.89 -1.06 1.64
CA ASN A 217 17.89 -2.52 1.80
C ASN A 217 18.71 -3.14 0.71
N HIS A 218 19.90 -3.60 1.05
CA HIS A 218 20.87 -4.13 0.07
C HIS A 218 20.41 -5.42 -0.61
N VAL A 219 19.65 -6.24 0.10
CA VAL A 219 19.28 -7.56 -0.42
C VAL A 219 18.05 -7.51 -1.30
N ILE A 220 16.94 -7.04 -0.74
CA ILE A 220 15.62 -7.10 -1.41
C ILE A 220 15.54 -6.10 -2.54
N GLU A 221 16.02 -4.88 -2.30
CA GLU A 221 16.01 -3.80 -3.27
C GLU A 221 16.90 -4.12 -4.46
N GLU A 222 18.13 -4.64 -4.23
CA GLU A 222 19.05 -4.99 -5.30
C GLU A 222 18.44 -6.02 -6.26
N VAL A 223 17.83 -7.07 -5.72
CA VAL A 223 17.23 -8.14 -6.52
C VAL A 223 15.99 -7.64 -7.27
N ARG A 224 15.08 -6.91 -6.58
CA ARG A 224 13.84 -6.41 -7.18
C ARG A 224 14.06 -5.27 -8.16
N SER A 225 15.10 -4.47 -8.00
CA SER A 225 15.43 -3.37 -8.91
C SER A 225 15.60 -3.83 -10.35
N ASN A 226 16.06 -5.06 -10.57
CA ASN A 226 16.21 -5.65 -11.89
C ASN A 226 14.88 -5.90 -12.63
N LEU A 227 13.75 -5.89 -11.91
CA LEU A 227 12.41 -5.98 -12.50
C LEU A 227 11.87 -4.62 -12.98
N ILE A 228 12.56 -3.52 -12.65
CA ILE A 228 12.08 -2.17 -12.91
C ILE A 228 13.08 -1.44 -13.79
N LYS A 229 12.81 -1.38 -15.09
CA LYS A 229 13.66 -0.67 -16.04
C LYS A 229 13.81 0.81 -15.64
N GLY A 230 15.04 1.29 -15.49
CA GLY A 230 15.35 2.66 -15.08
C GLY A 230 15.39 2.89 -13.57
N TYR A 231 15.24 1.85 -12.75
CA TYR A 231 15.24 1.97 -11.29
C TYR A 231 16.38 2.84 -10.73
N ARG A 232 17.64 2.54 -11.12
CA ARG A 232 18.83 3.20 -10.56
C ARG A 232 18.87 4.68 -10.92
N GLU A 233 18.56 5.01 -12.17
CA GLU A 233 18.55 6.37 -12.68
C GLU A 233 17.45 7.19 -12.02
N VAL A 234 16.26 6.63 -11.86
CA VAL A 234 15.13 7.30 -11.18
C VAL A 234 15.44 7.54 -9.71
N LYS A 235 16.02 6.55 -9.02
CA LYS A 235 16.46 6.71 -7.61
C LYS A 235 17.50 7.82 -7.49
N GLN A 236 18.50 7.83 -8.35
CA GLN A 236 19.54 8.85 -8.34
C GLN A 236 18.99 10.25 -8.63
N SER A 237 18.12 10.39 -9.64
CA SER A 237 17.47 11.64 -9.98
C SER A 237 16.62 12.19 -8.84
N ALA A 238 15.88 11.32 -8.14
CA ALA A 238 15.08 11.72 -6.98
C ALA A 238 15.95 12.25 -5.83
N ILE A 239 17.06 11.55 -5.51
CA ILE A 239 18.00 11.99 -4.47
C ILE A 239 18.63 13.34 -4.85
N GLN A 240 19.05 13.53 -6.10
CA GLN A 240 19.59 14.79 -6.60
C GLN A 240 18.57 15.94 -6.56
N ALA A 241 17.28 15.61 -6.72
CA ALA A 241 16.18 16.56 -6.60
C ALA A 241 15.78 16.89 -5.15
N GLY A 242 16.39 16.25 -4.15
CA GLY A 242 16.19 16.52 -2.73
C GLY A 242 15.42 15.45 -1.95
N ALA A 243 15.17 14.27 -2.52
CA ALA A 243 14.62 13.17 -1.75
C ALA A 243 15.59 12.69 -0.66
N ALA A 244 15.10 12.52 0.56
CA ALA A 244 15.89 11.97 1.68
C ALA A 244 16.15 10.46 1.52
N GLY A 245 15.25 9.75 0.86
CA GLY A 245 15.39 8.33 0.57
C GLY A 245 14.39 7.90 -0.50
N VAL A 246 14.73 6.83 -1.22
CA VAL A 246 13.91 6.24 -2.29
C VAL A 246 14.00 4.73 -2.22
N THR A 247 12.87 4.05 -2.32
CA THR A 247 12.81 2.59 -2.37
C THR A 247 11.64 2.10 -3.23
N ILE A 248 11.51 0.80 -3.37
CA ILE A 248 10.39 0.16 -4.05
C ILE A 248 9.19 0.08 -3.11
N SER A 249 8.01 0.49 -3.57
CA SER A 249 6.74 0.35 -2.85
C SER A 249 6.23 -1.10 -2.94
N GLY A 250 6.12 -1.78 -1.82
CA GLY A 250 5.64 -3.16 -1.77
C GLY A 250 6.47 -4.11 -2.64
N SER A 251 5.83 -4.75 -3.62
CA SER A 251 6.50 -5.59 -4.62
C SER A 251 7.00 -4.81 -5.84
N GLY A 252 6.70 -3.53 -5.93
CA GLY A 252 6.89 -2.70 -7.11
C GLY A 252 5.72 -2.80 -8.10
N PRO A 253 5.81 -2.16 -9.28
CA PRO A 253 6.98 -1.40 -9.78
C PRO A 253 7.07 0.05 -9.30
N THR A 254 6.11 0.57 -8.53
CA THR A 254 6.16 1.94 -8.02
C THR A 254 7.40 2.18 -7.17
N LEU A 255 8.08 3.29 -7.42
CA LEU A 255 9.11 3.83 -6.54
C LEU A 255 8.50 4.88 -5.62
N ILE A 256 8.85 4.81 -4.34
CA ILE A 256 8.41 5.78 -3.35
C ILE A 256 9.60 6.56 -2.81
N ALA A 257 9.49 7.89 -2.80
CA ALA A 257 10.46 8.82 -2.24
C ALA A 257 9.89 9.53 -1.01
N VAL A 258 10.73 9.71 0.02
CA VAL A 258 10.43 10.50 1.21
C VAL A 258 11.19 11.82 1.13
N CYS A 259 10.52 12.94 1.43
CA CYS A 259 11.08 14.28 1.29
C CYS A 259 10.36 15.30 2.17
N ARG A 260 10.84 16.54 2.14
CA ARG A 260 10.11 17.69 2.70
C ARG A 260 8.87 18.00 1.85
N MET A 261 7.86 18.56 2.47
CA MET A 261 6.58 18.88 1.82
C MET A 261 6.74 19.81 0.62
N ASP A 262 7.69 20.75 0.69
CA ASP A 262 7.96 21.76 -0.35
C ASP A 262 8.81 21.23 -1.53
N GLN A 263 9.34 20.03 -1.45
CA GLN A 263 10.20 19.42 -2.48
C GLN A 263 9.48 18.41 -3.37
N ARG A 264 8.23 18.05 -3.02
CA ARG A 264 7.52 16.94 -3.66
C ARG A 264 7.36 17.09 -5.17
N GLU A 265 6.99 18.27 -5.64
CA GLU A 265 6.78 18.56 -7.07
C GLU A 265 8.07 18.41 -7.86
N ASN A 266 9.17 19.01 -7.39
CA ASN A 266 10.48 18.90 -8.02
C ASN A 266 10.98 17.46 -8.12
N ILE A 267 10.78 16.66 -7.05
CA ILE A 267 11.15 15.25 -7.03
C ILE A 267 10.29 14.44 -7.99
N ALA A 268 8.99 14.70 -8.04
CA ALA A 268 8.09 14.03 -8.96
C ALA A 268 8.48 14.24 -10.42
N GLU A 269 8.77 15.50 -10.80
CA GLU A 269 9.23 15.84 -12.14
C GLU A 269 10.56 15.16 -12.50
N ALA A 270 11.52 15.16 -11.56
CA ALA A 270 12.81 14.50 -11.76
C ALA A 270 12.66 12.97 -11.99
N MET A 271 11.80 12.31 -11.19
CA MET A 271 11.55 10.88 -11.32
C MET A 271 10.83 10.52 -12.62
N ILE A 272 9.80 11.30 -13.02
CA ILE A 272 9.09 11.11 -14.29
C ILE A 272 10.05 11.29 -15.47
N ARG A 273 10.88 12.32 -15.46
CA ARG A 273 11.86 12.60 -16.51
C ARG A 273 12.85 11.44 -16.65
N ALA A 274 13.39 10.94 -15.53
CA ALA A 274 14.32 9.83 -15.54
C ALA A 274 13.71 8.54 -16.11
N PHE A 275 12.43 8.23 -15.79
CA PHE A 275 11.71 7.14 -16.47
C PHE A 275 11.53 7.39 -17.96
N SER A 276 11.15 8.61 -18.35
CA SER A 276 10.96 8.98 -19.77
C SER A 276 12.24 8.83 -20.58
N GLU A 277 13.41 9.19 -20.03
CA GLU A 277 14.72 8.99 -20.65
C GLU A 277 15.03 7.49 -20.89
N LYS A 278 14.44 6.62 -20.07
CA LYS A 278 14.50 5.14 -20.28
C LYS A 278 13.35 4.62 -21.16
N GLN A 279 12.59 5.50 -21.80
CA GLN A 279 11.42 5.11 -22.62
C GLN A 279 10.37 4.34 -21.81
N VAL A 280 10.17 4.70 -20.56
CA VAL A 280 9.15 4.15 -19.68
C VAL A 280 8.18 5.28 -19.33
N LYS A 281 6.92 5.11 -19.70
CA LYS A 281 5.85 6.01 -19.26
C LYS A 281 5.60 5.81 -17.78
N SER A 282 5.32 6.90 -17.08
CA SER A 282 5.04 6.86 -15.65
C SER A 282 4.11 7.99 -15.24
N GLU A 283 3.46 7.83 -14.10
CA GLU A 283 2.66 8.86 -13.45
C GLU A 283 3.12 9.04 -12.00
N ALA A 284 2.98 10.25 -11.47
CA ALA A 284 3.33 10.56 -10.09
C ALA A 284 2.09 10.83 -9.25
N PHE A 285 2.11 10.31 -8.03
CA PHE A 285 1.19 10.65 -6.95
C PHE A 285 1.98 11.48 -5.93
N ILE A 286 1.73 12.80 -5.92
CA ILE A 286 2.31 13.74 -4.96
C ILE A 286 1.43 13.74 -3.73
N THR A 287 1.93 13.23 -2.60
CA THR A 287 1.10 12.89 -1.46
C THR A 287 1.83 13.12 -0.13
N THR A 288 1.29 12.58 0.93
CA THR A 288 1.85 12.53 2.28
C THR A 288 1.36 11.25 2.96
N ILE A 289 1.83 10.98 4.18
CA ILE A 289 1.29 9.91 5.01
C ILE A 289 -0.15 10.24 5.37
N GLY A 290 -1.07 9.38 4.99
CA GLY A 290 -2.51 9.58 5.04
C GLY A 290 -3.17 9.02 6.29
N LYS A 291 -4.42 9.43 6.46
CA LYS A 291 -5.34 8.82 7.42
C LYS A 291 -5.74 7.43 6.92
N GLY A 292 -6.15 6.56 7.82
CA GLY A 292 -6.75 5.29 7.45
C GLY A 292 -8.13 5.48 6.80
N ILE A 293 -8.80 4.37 6.64
CA ILE A 293 -10.16 4.30 6.13
C ILE A 293 -11.14 5.13 6.96
N TYR A 294 -12.11 5.76 6.29
CA TYR A 294 -13.22 6.47 6.95
C TYR A 294 -14.45 6.58 6.05
N ILE A 295 -15.60 6.76 6.69
CA ILE A 295 -16.88 7.01 6.02
C ILE A 295 -16.89 8.45 5.50
N ILE A 296 -17.29 8.64 4.24
CA ILE A 296 -17.54 9.94 3.63
C ILE A 296 -19.05 10.16 3.51
N LYS A 297 -19.45 11.42 3.67
CA LYS A 297 -20.87 11.82 3.59
C LYS A 297 -21.33 11.92 2.14
#